data_d06ef6054cc1cb4b2a8939ada0c7a7a2
#
_entry.id   d06ef6054cc1cb4b2a8939ada0c7a7a2
#
_cell.length_a   1.000
_cell.length_b   1.000
_cell.length_c   1.000
_cell.angle_alpha   90.00
_cell.angle_beta   90.00
_cell.angle_gamma   90.00
#
_symmetry.space_group_name_H-M   'P 1'
#
loop_
_entity.id
_entity.type
_entity.pdbx_description
1 polymer ?
#
loop_
_entity_poly.entity_id
_entity_poly.type
_entity_poly.pdbx_seq_one_letter_code
_entity_poly.pdbx_strand_id
1 'polypeptide(L)'
;MKIGIIKETKTPVDNRVALTPEQVATLNKQYPNHRIVVQSSDIRAFTDDEYREKGVEIVDNLSDCDILFGIKEANIESLIPNKHYVFFGHIAKMQAYNRHLLQAMIEKGITFSDYEYLVDDNKERVCAFGWWAGVVGVYYTLRGYGLRTKSYYLPKPDITFTLEKLLNNLSAISLPAVKILITGNGRVSHGAQYVLNYIKARQLSENEFLSTENVNSISYTVAKAESLVKKNNNETFDSLDFKNNPQNYHSDFGRWAKSTDILICAHFWTAKAPVYLTSEDLQDAKLRIRMIGDVTCDIMGSIHSTLRSSLTLIHTTIIIQLQKKKSRHSLV
;
A
#
# COMPACT_ATOMS: atom_id res chain seq x y z
N MET A 1 6.25 33.84 -4.06
CA MET A 1 6.97 32.56 -4.05
C MET A 1 6.50 31.74 -5.25
N LYS A 2 7.44 31.17 -6.00
CA LYS A 2 7.17 30.32 -7.16
C LYS A 2 7.47 28.86 -6.81
N ILE A 3 6.49 27.97 -7.02
CA ILE A 3 6.59 26.55 -6.72
C ILE A 3 6.55 25.77 -8.03
N GLY A 4 7.53 24.91 -8.25
CA GLY A 4 7.62 24.06 -9.43
C GLY A 4 7.24 22.62 -9.10
N ILE A 5 6.24 22.07 -9.77
CA ILE A 5 5.97 20.62 -9.73
C ILE A 5 6.95 19.96 -10.69
N ILE A 6 7.86 19.14 -10.15
CA ILE A 6 8.86 18.43 -10.95
C ILE A 6 8.24 17.25 -11.70
N LYS A 7 8.79 16.90 -12.86
CA LYS A 7 8.54 15.60 -13.46
C LYS A 7 9.27 14.53 -12.66
N GLU A 8 8.62 13.39 -12.46
CA GLU A 8 9.26 12.27 -11.77
C GLU A 8 10.39 11.69 -12.64
N THR A 9 11.53 11.46 -12.01
CA THR A 9 12.74 10.95 -12.71
C THR A 9 13.23 9.63 -12.14
N LYS A 10 12.50 9.05 -11.17
CA LYS A 10 12.85 7.78 -10.52
C LYS A 10 12.76 6.60 -11.48
N THR A 11 13.61 5.60 -11.26
CA THR A 11 13.51 4.27 -11.88
C THR A 11 13.11 3.24 -10.82
N PRO A 12 12.10 2.39 -11.06
CA PRO A 12 11.22 2.36 -12.24
C PRO A 12 10.35 3.62 -12.36
N VAL A 13 9.85 3.87 -13.57
CA VAL A 13 9.04 5.05 -13.90
C VAL A 13 7.87 5.22 -12.94
N ASP A 14 7.70 6.43 -12.43
CA ASP A 14 6.55 6.84 -11.61
C ASP A 14 5.70 7.84 -12.41
N ASN A 15 4.46 7.47 -12.70
CA ASN A 15 3.54 8.30 -13.50
C ASN A 15 2.67 9.23 -12.63
N ARG A 16 2.81 9.18 -11.30
CA ARG A 16 2.02 10.01 -10.39
C ARG A 16 2.42 11.48 -10.48
N VAL A 17 1.53 12.33 -10.02
CA VAL A 17 1.77 13.77 -9.90
C VAL A 17 1.55 14.20 -8.45
N ALA A 18 2.32 15.17 -7.99
CA ALA A 18 2.16 15.71 -6.64
C ALA A 18 0.81 16.43 -6.47
N LEU A 19 0.35 17.13 -7.52
CA LEU A 19 -0.92 17.83 -7.58
C LEU A 19 -1.56 17.63 -8.96
N THR A 20 -2.86 17.36 -8.99
CA THR A 20 -3.61 17.24 -10.24
C THR A 20 -3.82 18.62 -10.91
N PRO A 21 -4.17 18.69 -12.21
CA PRO A 21 -4.49 19.95 -12.88
C PRO A 21 -5.49 20.82 -12.13
N GLU A 22 -6.58 20.23 -11.65
CA GLU A 22 -7.62 20.93 -10.88
C GLU A 22 -7.10 21.46 -9.54
N GLN A 23 -6.26 20.70 -8.85
CA GLN A 23 -5.66 21.11 -7.57
C GLN A 23 -4.71 22.28 -7.76
N VAL A 24 -3.85 22.27 -8.80
CA VAL A 24 -2.95 23.38 -9.10
C VAL A 24 -3.74 24.64 -9.43
N ALA A 25 -4.75 24.55 -10.30
CA ALA A 25 -5.59 25.67 -10.67
C ALA A 25 -6.32 26.27 -9.44
N THR A 26 -6.84 25.40 -8.57
CA THR A 26 -7.52 25.82 -7.33
C THR A 26 -6.57 26.54 -6.39
N LEU A 27 -5.36 25.99 -6.17
CA LEU A 27 -4.35 26.61 -5.30
C LEU A 27 -3.85 27.95 -5.85
N ASN A 28 -3.58 28.05 -7.16
CA ASN A 28 -3.19 29.30 -7.80
C ASN A 28 -4.27 30.40 -7.66
N LYS A 29 -5.53 30.01 -7.72
CA LYS A 29 -6.66 30.93 -7.49
C LYS A 29 -6.80 31.32 -6.01
N GLN A 30 -6.64 30.38 -5.11
CA GLN A 30 -6.80 30.59 -3.67
C GLN A 30 -5.64 31.41 -3.07
N TYR A 31 -4.44 31.25 -3.62
CA TYR A 31 -3.23 31.89 -3.13
C TYR A 31 -2.54 32.72 -4.23
N PRO A 32 -3.11 33.85 -4.66
CA PRO A 32 -2.65 34.62 -5.83
C PRO A 32 -1.22 35.20 -5.67
N ASN A 33 -0.72 35.30 -4.44
CA ASN A 33 0.67 35.71 -4.14
C ASN A 33 1.69 34.58 -4.31
N HIS A 34 1.24 33.38 -4.61
CA HIS A 34 2.06 32.21 -4.91
C HIS A 34 1.70 31.69 -6.30
N ARG A 35 2.71 31.27 -7.05
CA ARG A 35 2.51 30.74 -8.40
C ARG A 35 3.01 29.31 -8.44
N ILE A 36 2.14 28.38 -8.77
CA ILE A 36 2.50 26.98 -9.00
C ILE A 36 2.58 26.76 -10.51
N VAL A 37 3.72 26.31 -10.97
CA VAL A 37 3.97 25.92 -12.36
C VAL A 37 4.32 24.44 -12.41
N VAL A 38 4.17 23.82 -13.57
CA VAL A 38 4.37 22.37 -13.72
C VAL A 38 5.40 22.11 -14.80
N GLN A 39 6.40 21.28 -14.50
CA GLN A 39 7.41 20.91 -15.48
C GLN A 39 6.79 20.01 -16.56
N SER A 40 7.12 20.26 -17.82
CA SER A 40 6.69 19.43 -18.97
C SER A 40 7.10 17.98 -18.79
N SER A 41 6.18 17.04 -19.08
CA SER A 41 6.43 15.60 -18.94
C SER A 41 5.51 14.79 -19.86
N ASP A 42 6.10 13.82 -20.53
CA ASP A 42 5.43 12.85 -21.41
C ASP A 42 5.08 11.53 -20.72
N ILE A 43 5.49 11.36 -19.44
CA ILE A 43 5.32 10.09 -18.71
C ILE A 43 4.28 10.14 -17.58
N ARG A 44 3.84 11.34 -17.15
CA ARG A 44 2.92 11.45 -16.01
C ARG A 44 1.48 11.10 -16.37
N ALA A 45 0.68 10.78 -15.36
CA ALA A 45 -0.73 10.37 -15.51
C ALA A 45 -1.65 11.47 -16.11
N PHE A 46 -1.28 12.75 -15.97
CA PHE A 46 -1.97 13.89 -16.56
C PHE A 46 -1.06 14.55 -17.58
N THR A 47 -1.57 14.79 -18.78
CA THR A 47 -0.83 15.40 -19.88
C THR A 47 -0.56 16.88 -19.63
N ASP A 48 0.40 17.46 -20.36
CA ASP A 48 0.65 18.89 -20.34
C ASP A 48 -0.60 19.69 -20.74
N ASP A 49 -1.38 19.19 -21.70
CA ASP A 49 -2.58 19.86 -22.20
C ASP A 49 -3.70 19.87 -21.14
N GLU A 50 -3.89 18.81 -20.38
CA GLU A 50 -4.84 18.81 -19.25
C GLU A 50 -4.52 19.88 -18.20
N TYR A 51 -3.24 20.17 -17.97
CA TYR A 51 -2.85 21.30 -17.11
C TYR A 51 -3.13 22.65 -17.77
N ARG A 52 -2.78 22.80 -19.06
CA ARG A 52 -3.04 24.05 -19.83
C ARG A 52 -4.52 24.38 -19.92
N GLU A 53 -5.37 23.38 -20.10
CA GLU A 53 -6.85 23.53 -20.12
C GLU A 53 -7.40 24.08 -18.79
N LYS A 54 -6.72 23.83 -17.68
CA LYS A 54 -7.05 24.41 -16.37
C LYS A 54 -6.36 25.75 -16.10
N GLY A 55 -5.67 26.32 -17.08
CA GLY A 55 -4.96 27.59 -16.95
C GLY A 55 -3.65 27.50 -16.16
N VAL A 56 -3.08 26.29 -16.04
CA VAL A 56 -1.80 26.06 -15.35
C VAL A 56 -0.66 26.21 -16.35
N GLU A 57 0.37 26.96 -15.94
CA GLU A 57 1.57 27.15 -16.75
C GLU A 57 2.43 25.88 -16.78
N ILE A 58 2.79 25.44 -17.97
CA ILE A 58 3.75 24.38 -18.23
C ILE A 58 5.09 24.99 -18.63
N VAL A 59 6.17 24.56 -17.98
CA VAL A 59 7.53 25.06 -18.20
C VAL A 59 8.52 23.89 -18.39
N ASP A 60 9.58 24.11 -19.13
CA ASP A 60 10.63 23.08 -19.30
C ASP A 60 11.66 23.16 -18.16
N ASN A 61 11.91 24.35 -17.64
CA ASN A 61 12.93 24.63 -16.63
C ASN A 61 12.32 25.20 -15.36
N LEU A 62 12.79 24.74 -14.21
CA LEU A 62 12.35 25.15 -12.89
C LEU A 62 13.39 25.96 -12.10
N SER A 63 14.44 26.46 -12.78
CA SER A 63 15.55 27.17 -12.11
C SER A 63 15.13 28.46 -11.43
N ASP A 64 14.03 29.09 -11.85
CA ASP A 64 13.46 30.29 -11.27
C ASP A 64 12.43 30.01 -10.15
N CYS A 65 12.15 28.73 -9.84
CA CYS A 65 11.27 28.35 -8.74
C CYS A 65 12.03 28.37 -7.40
N ASP A 66 11.32 28.75 -6.34
CA ASP A 66 11.83 28.74 -4.96
C ASP A 66 11.78 27.33 -4.35
N ILE A 67 10.68 26.62 -4.59
CA ILE A 67 10.43 25.26 -4.07
C ILE A 67 10.13 24.33 -5.24
N LEU A 68 10.70 23.13 -5.18
CA LEU A 68 10.52 22.05 -6.15
C LEU A 68 9.81 20.87 -5.48
N PHE A 69 8.61 20.56 -5.95
CA PHE A 69 7.70 19.63 -5.30
C PHE A 69 7.45 18.39 -6.17
N GLY A 70 7.76 17.23 -5.65
CA GLY A 70 7.62 15.94 -6.35
C GLY A 70 7.00 14.85 -5.49
N ILE A 71 6.99 13.62 -5.99
CA ILE A 71 6.47 12.42 -5.29
C ILE A 71 7.61 11.60 -4.71
N LYS A 72 8.59 11.28 -5.53
CA LYS A 72 9.68 10.35 -5.19
C LYS A 72 11.05 11.01 -5.36
N GLU A 73 12.06 10.24 -5.02
CA GLU A 73 13.45 10.67 -5.12
C GLU A 73 13.77 11.16 -6.53
N ALA A 74 14.18 12.42 -6.62
CA ALA A 74 14.68 12.99 -7.88
C ALA A 74 16.05 12.38 -8.24
N ASN A 75 16.29 12.22 -9.54
CA ASN A 75 17.59 11.76 -10.04
C ASN A 75 18.68 12.80 -9.72
N ILE A 76 19.86 12.34 -9.29
CA ILE A 76 20.97 13.22 -8.87
C ILE A 76 21.33 14.24 -9.95
N GLU A 77 21.29 13.82 -11.23
CA GLU A 77 21.59 14.64 -12.38
C GLU A 77 20.58 15.75 -12.61
N SER A 78 19.31 15.54 -12.21
CA SER A 78 18.23 16.52 -12.35
C SER A 78 18.15 17.52 -11.20
N LEU A 79 18.96 17.35 -10.15
CA LEU A 79 18.96 18.23 -8.99
C LEU A 79 19.52 19.62 -9.33
N ILE A 80 18.71 20.66 -9.16
CA ILE A 80 19.10 22.06 -9.32
C ILE A 80 19.71 22.57 -8.00
N PRO A 81 20.94 23.11 -8.01
CA PRO A 81 21.60 23.58 -6.80
C PRO A 81 20.85 24.71 -6.09
N ASN A 82 21.02 24.80 -4.77
CA ASN A 82 20.49 25.86 -3.91
C ASN A 82 18.96 26.00 -3.94
N LYS A 83 18.23 24.90 -4.21
CA LYS A 83 16.77 24.87 -4.20
C LYS A 83 16.24 24.13 -2.96
N HIS A 84 14.96 24.41 -2.64
CA HIS A 84 14.23 23.66 -1.64
C HIS A 84 13.43 22.56 -2.34
N TYR A 85 13.75 21.29 -2.07
CA TYR A 85 13.05 20.14 -2.59
C TYR A 85 12.10 19.54 -1.54
N VAL A 86 10.93 19.11 -1.99
CA VAL A 86 9.91 18.44 -1.16
C VAL A 86 9.45 17.18 -1.88
N PHE A 87 9.82 16.02 -1.38
CA PHE A 87 9.39 14.70 -1.89
C PHE A 87 9.62 13.59 -0.86
N PHE A 88 9.14 12.36 -1.12
CA PHE A 88 9.46 11.17 -0.32
C PHE A 88 10.88 10.71 -0.64
N GLY A 89 11.83 11.04 0.22
CA GLY A 89 13.25 10.73 -0.02
C GLY A 89 13.72 9.40 0.53
N HIS A 90 13.00 8.80 1.50
CA HIS A 90 13.41 7.60 2.25
C HIS A 90 14.84 7.68 2.82
N ILE A 91 15.36 8.91 3.00
CA ILE A 91 16.75 9.16 3.43
C ILE A 91 16.90 8.89 4.93
N ALA A 92 15.92 9.33 5.74
CA ALA A 92 15.96 9.17 7.19
C ALA A 92 15.94 7.68 7.64
N LYS A 93 15.51 6.77 6.78
CA LYS A 93 15.61 5.32 7.00
C LYS A 93 17.02 4.76 6.80
N MET A 94 17.99 5.60 6.44
CA MET A 94 19.39 5.25 6.22
C MET A 94 19.59 4.07 5.24
N GLN A 95 18.72 3.96 4.23
CA GLN A 95 18.82 2.92 3.21
C GLN A 95 20.05 3.19 2.33
N ALA A 96 20.90 2.20 2.20
CA ALA A 96 22.21 2.32 1.55
C ALA A 96 22.15 2.90 0.12
N TYR A 97 21.10 2.55 -0.64
CA TYR A 97 20.93 3.01 -2.02
C TYR A 97 20.65 4.54 -2.13
N ASN A 98 20.14 5.18 -1.07
CA ASN A 98 19.87 6.62 -1.03
C ASN A 98 21.03 7.47 -0.50
N ARG A 99 22.17 6.83 -0.13
CA ARG A 99 23.34 7.55 0.38
C ARG A 99 23.87 8.56 -0.64
N HIS A 100 23.97 8.17 -1.90
CA HIS A 100 24.48 9.06 -2.97
C HIS A 100 23.54 10.25 -3.22
N LEU A 101 22.23 10.07 -3.11
CA LEU A 101 21.27 11.15 -3.21
C LEU A 101 21.50 12.17 -2.08
N LEU A 102 21.64 11.73 -0.84
CA LEU A 102 21.92 12.62 0.29
C LEU A 102 23.22 13.39 0.12
N GLN A 103 24.30 12.73 -0.32
CA GLN A 103 25.59 13.35 -0.59
C GLN A 103 25.47 14.43 -1.66
N ALA A 104 24.81 14.13 -2.78
CA ALA A 104 24.58 15.11 -3.86
C ALA A 104 23.73 16.31 -3.41
N MET A 105 22.75 16.09 -2.54
CA MET A 105 21.95 17.18 -1.97
C MET A 105 22.81 18.12 -1.11
N ILE A 106 23.69 17.56 -0.28
CA ILE A 106 24.61 18.33 0.55
C ILE A 106 25.57 19.13 -0.33
N GLU A 107 26.22 18.49 -1.32
CA GLU A 107 27.16 19.12 -2.25
C GLU A 107 26.52 20.26 -3.05
N LYS A 108 25.25 20.11 -3.44
CA LYS A 108 24.49 21.11 -4.21
C LYS A 108 23.80 22.17 -3.32
N GLY A 109 24.01 22.16 -2.01
CA GLY A 109 23.40 23.14 -1.09
C GLY A 109 21.87 23.09 -1.06
N ILE A 110 21.27 21.90 -1.22
CA ILE A 110 19.82 21.71 -1.30
C ILE A 110 19.22 21.72 0.10
N THR A 111 18.16 22.51 0.29
CA THR A 111 17.24 22.37 1.42
C THR A 111 16.27 21.24 1.09
N PHE A 112 16.11 20.26 2.00
CA PHE A 112 15.24 19.11 1.76
C PHE A 112 14.18 18.97 2.83
N SER A 113 12.91 18.84 2.42
CA SER A 113 11.78 18.46 3.27
C SER A 113 11.22 17.11 2.81
N ASP A 114 11.46 16.07 3.61
CA ASP A 114 10.84 14.77 3.36
C ASP A 114 9.42 14.78 3.93
N TYR A 115 8.42 14.85 3.06
CA TYR A 115 7.05 14.85 3.56
C TYR A 115 6.55 13.47 4.04
N GLU A 116 7.39 12.44 3.99
CA GLU A 116 7.12 11.22 4.76
C GLU A 116 7.03 11.51 6.28
N TYR A 117 7.74 12.54 6.74
CA TYR A 117 7.80 12.96 8.15
C TYR A 117 6.97 14.21 8.45
N LEU A 118 6.24 14.73 7.47
CA LEU A 118 5.30 15.82 7.70
C LEU A 118 4.11 15.28 8.50
N VAL A 119 3.94 15.81 9.69
CA VAL A 119 2.89 15.43 10.63
C VAL A 119 2.05 16.64 11.02
N ASP A 120 0.79 16.41 11.40
CA ASP A 120 -0.08 17.40 12.00
C ASP A 120 0.20 17.58 13.51
N ASP A 121 -0.60 18.41 14.18
CA ASP A 121 -0.47 18.69 15.61
C ASP A 121 -0.67 17.45 16.49
N ASN A 122 -1.38 16.42 15.99
CA ASN A 122 -1.57 15.13 16.63
C ASN A 122 -0.44 14.14 16.36
N LYS A 123 0.61 14.56 15.65
CA LYS A 123 1.73 13.73 15.17
C LYS A 123 1.31 12.64 14.17
N GLU A 124 0.16 12.82 13.54
CA GLU A 124 -0.29 11.97 12.45
C GLU A 124 0.30 12.43 11.11
N ARG A 125 0.76 11.48 10.29
CA ARG A 125 1.35 11.81 8.98
C ARG A 125 0.31 12.47 8.06
N VAL A 126 0.61 13.65 7.56
CA VAL A 126 -0.24 14.41 6.62
C VAL A 126 -0.31 13.69 5.28
N CYS A 127 0.84 13.24 4.77
CA CYS A 127 0.93 12.52 3.50
C CYS A 127 1.24 11.04 3.72
N ALA A 128 0.38 10.16 3.19
CA ALA A 128 0.61 8.71 3.19
C ALA A 128 -0.24 8.03 2.14
N PHE A 129 0.32 7.00 1.49
CA PHE A 129 -0.37 6.22 0.46
C PHE A 129 -1.10 4.99 0.99
N GLY A 130 -1.17 4.81 2.32
CA GLY A 130 -1.72 3.61 2.94
C GLY A 130 -3.15 3.30 2.52
N TRP A 131 -4.02 4.31 2.44
CA TRP A 131 -5.41 4.10 2.01
C TRP A 131 -5.47 3.51 0.59
N TRP A 132 -4.73 4.09 -0.36
CA TRP A 132 -4.66 3.59 -1.73
C TRP A 132 -4.03 2.19 -1.81
N ALA A 133 -3.03 1.91 -0.96
CA ALA A 133 -2.45 0.57 -0.87
C ALA A 133 -3.51 -0.46 -0.46
N GLY A 134 -4.40 -0.11 0.47
CA GLY A 134 -5.52 -0.95 0.87
C GLY A 134 -6.52 -1.18 -0.25
N VAL A 135 -6.94 -0.13 -0.95
CA VAL A 135 -7.85 -0.20 -2.11
C VAL A 135 -7.30 -1.13 -3.19
N VAL A 136 -6.07 -0.89 -3.62
CA VAL A 136 -5.41 -1.69 -4.66
C VAL A 136 -5.11 -3.11 -4.17
N GLY A 137 -4.71 -3.25 -2.91
CA GLY A 137 -4.41 -4.54 -2.29
C GLY A 137 -5.62 -5.49 -2.31
N VAL A 138 -6.81 -4.99 -1.95
CA VAL A 138 -8.05 -5.79 -2.05
C VAL A 138 -8.33 -6.21 -3.48
N TYR A 139 -8.26 -5.28 -4.43
CA TYR A 139 -8.51 -5.58 -5.83
C TYR A 139 -7.60 -6.71 -6.34
N TYR A 140 -6.28 -6.60 -6.12
CA TYR A 140 -5.34 -7.63 -6.53
C TYR A 140 -5.54 -8.95 -5.80
N THR A 141 -5.90 -8.90 -4.53
CA THR A 141 -6.19 -10.11 -3.74
C THR A 141 -7.41 -10.84 -4.30
N LEU A 142 -8.51 -10.13 -4.56
CA LEU A 142 -9.70 -10.71 -5.18
C LEU A 142 -9.41 -11.17 -6.62
N ARG A 143 -8.66 -10.40 -7.40
CA ARG A 143 -8.22 -10.84 -8.72
C ARG A 143 -7.42 -12.14 -8.66
N GLY A 144 -6.48 -12.25 -7.74
CA GLY A 144 -5.70 -13.46 -7.50
C GLY A 144 -6.57 -14.65 -7.10
N TYR A 145 -7.56 -14.42 -6.24
CA TYR A 145 -8.53 -15.44 -5.84
C TYR A 145 -9.35 -15.96 -7.02
N GLY A 146 -9.89 -15.04 -7.86
CA GLY A 146 -10.63 -15.41 -9.07
C GLY A 146 -9.81 -16.23 -10.05
N LEU A 147 -8.55 -15.82 -10.31
CA LEU A 147 -7.62 -16.55 -11.17
C LEU A 147 -7.31 -17.97 -10.63
N ARG A 148 -7.09 -18.09 -9.32
CA ARG A 148 -6.81 -19.37 -8.67
C ARG A 148 -8.01 -20.33 -8.70
N THR A 149 -9.19 -19.82 -8.39
CA THR A 149 -10.41 -20.64 -8.29
C THR A 149 -11.15 -20.80 -9.62
N LYS A 150 -10.79 -19.99 -10.62
CA LYS A 150 -11.48 -19.90 -11.92
C LYS A 150 -12.95 -19.53 -11.81
N SER A 151 -13.34 -18.86 -10.71
CA SER A 151 -14.74 -18.51 -10.43
C SER A 151 -15.19 -17.22 -11.10
N TYR A 152 -14.28 -16.30 -11.33
CA TYR A 152 -14.50 -15.03 -12.04
C TYR A 152 -13.18 -14.45 -12.56
N TYR A 153 -13.27 -13.45 -13.42
CA TYR A 153 -12.12 -12.73 -13.94
C TYR A 153 -12.20 -11.24 -13.61
N LEU A 154 -11.10 -10.68 -13.11
CA LEU A 154 -10.89 -9.25 -12.96
C LEU A 154 -9.70 -8.82 -13.83
N PRO A 155 -9.83 -7.75 -14.64
CA PRO A 155 -8.75 -7.27 -15.49
C PRO A 155 -7.55 -6.82 -14.67
N LYS A 156 -6.37 -6.88 -15.27
CA LYS A 156 -5.18 -6.29 -14.66
C LYS A 156 -5.25 -4.78 -14.80
N PRO A 157 -5.05 -4.01 -13.73
CA PRO A 157 -4.94 -2.55 -13.83
C PRO A 157 -3.85 -2.10 -14.80
N ASP A 158 -4.15 -1.10 -15.59
CA ASP A 158 -3.24 -0.38 -16.48
C ASP A 158 -3.22 1.11 -16.14
N ILE A 159 -2.53 1.93 -16.92
CA ILE A 159 -2.40 3.38 -16.70
C ILE A 159 -3.73 4.14 -16.78
N THR A 160 -4.77 3.55 -17.37
CA THR A 160 -6.12 4.12 -17.48
C THR A 160 -7.05 3.65 -16.38
N PHE A 161 -6.53 2.90 -15.41
CA PHE A 161 -7.33 2.23 -14.40
C PHE A 161 -7.64 3.18 -13.23
N THR A 162 -8.81 3.78 -13.26
CA THR A 162 -9.29 4.70 -12.22
C THR A 162 -9.92 3.93 -11.06
N LEU A 163 -10.16 4.62 -9.92
CA LEU A 163 -10.93 4.08 -8.80
C LEU A 163 -12.32 3.63 -9.25
N GLU A 164 -12.97 4.43 -10.08
CA GLU A 164 -14.30 4.11 -10.62
C GLU A 164 -14.28 2.80 -11.42
N LYS A 165 -13.30 2.63 -12.33
CA LYS A 165 -13.13 1.36 -13.07
C LYS A 165 -12.89 0.17 -12.13
N LEU A 166 -12.08 0.38 -11.08
CA LEU A 166 -11.83 -0.66 -10.08
C LEU A 166 -13.13 -1.11 -9.42
N LEU A 167 -13.91 -0.16 -8.95
CA LEU A 167 -15.16 -0.43 -8.25
C LEU A 167 -16.22 -1.04 -9.18
N ASN A 168 -16.35 -0.55 -10.42
CA ASN A 168 -17.26 -1.08 -11.42
C ASN A 168 -16.91 -2.53 -11.80
N ASN A 169 -15.62 -2.84 -11.99
CA ASN A 169 -15.19 -4.20 -12.26
C ASN A 169 -15.53 -5.16 -11.12
N LEU A 170 -15.37 -4.73 -9.87
CA LEU A 170 -15.74 -5.55 -8.71
C LEU A 170 -17.26 -5.74 -8.58
N SER A 171 -18.05 -4.72 -8.91
CA SER A 171 -19.52 -4.80 -8.88
C SER A 171 -20.10 -5.66 -10.01
N ALA A 172 -19.36 -5.83 -11.10
CA ALA A 172 -19.79 -6.61 -12.26
C ALA A 172 -19.58 -8.12 -12.10
N ILE A 173 -18.90 -8.58 -11.06
CA ILE A 173 -18.64 -10.00 -10.82
C ILE A 173 -19.47 -10.55 -9.66
N SER A 174 -19.80 -11.84 -9.73
CA SER A 174 -20.40 -12.56 -8.61
C SER A 174 -19.30 -13.11 -7.70
N LEU A 175 -19.14 -12.51 -6.54
CA LEU A 175 -18.17 -12.97 -5.55
C LEU A 175 -18.73 -14.15 -4.75
N PRO A 176 -17.91 -15.17 -4.48
CA PRO A 176 -18.35 -16.32 -3.70
C PRO A 176 -18.56 -15.96 -2.22
N ALA A 177 -19.28 -16.82 -1.52
CA ALA A 177 -19.42 -16.75 -0.08
C ALA A 177 -18.09 -17.15 0.58
N VAL A 178 -17.30 -16.16 0.97
CA VAL A 178 -15.97 -16.32 1.59
C VAL A 178 -15.80 -15.41 2.79
N LYS A 179 -14.93 -15.83 3.70
CA LYS A 179 -14.55 -15.08 4.90
C LYS A 179 -13.22 -14.39 4.68
N ILE A 180 -13.22 -13.06 4.74
CA ILE A 180 -12.05 -12.22 4.55
C ILE A 180 -11.60 -11.66 5.90
N LEU A 181 -10.35 -11.91 6.28
CA LEU A 181 -9.71 -11.28 7.43
C LEU A 181 -8.83 -10.12 6.96
N ILE A 182 -9.06 -8.94 7.51
CA ILE A 182 -8.15 -7.79 7.41
C ILE A 182 -7.40 -7.67 8.73
N THR A 183 -6.07 -7.64 8.71
CA THR A 183 -5.27 -7.44 9.90
C THR A 183 -4.85 -5.97 10.05
N GLY A 184 -4.99 -5.45 11.28
CA GLY A 184 -4.69 -4.05 11.58
C GLY A 184 -5.86 -3.10 11.29
N ASN A 185 -5.83 -1.91 11.88
CA ASN A 185 -6.89 -0.90 11.78
C ASN A 185 -6.34 0.48 11.37
N GLY A 186 -5.28 0.51 10.59
CA GLY A 186 -4.67 1.73 10.05
C GLY A 186 -5.26 2.14 8.69
N ARG A 187 -4.61 3.10 8.03
CA ARG A 187 -5.03 3.65 6.73
C ARG A 187 -5.17 2.58 5.64
N VAL A 188 -4.30 1.58 5.63
CA VAL A 188 -4.37 0.45 4.68
C VAL A 188 -5.65 -0.34 4.90
N SER A 189 -5.96 -0.69 6.16
CA SER A 189 -7.18 -1.38 6.53
C SER A 189 -8.43 -0.57 6.13
N HIS A 190 -8.43 0.75 6.35
CA HIS A 190 -9.56 1.62 5.97
C HIS A 190 -9.78 1.62 4.45
N GLY A 191 -8.70 1.64 3.64
CA GLY A 191 -8.81 1.51 2.19
C GLY A 191 -9.37 0.16 1.76
N ALA A 192 -8.95 -0.91 2.44
CA ALA A 192 -9.49 -2.26 2.21
C ALA A 192 -10.99 -2.33 2.56
N GLN A 193 -11.38 -1.81 3.71
CA GLN A 193 -12.78 -1.75 4.15
C GLN A 193 -13.65 -0.92 3.18
N TYR A 194 -13.13 0.21 2.67
CA TYR A 194 -13.84 1.03 1.68
C TYR A 194 -14.28 0.18 0.47
N VAL A 195 -13.38 -0.61 -0.09
CA VAL A 195 -13.67 -1.47 -1.25
C VAL A 195 -14.65 -2.58 -0.88
N LEU A 196 -14.46 -3.26 0.26
CA LEU A 196 -15.36 -4.34 0.69
C LEU A 196 -16.76 -3.83 1.01
N ASN A 197 -16.88 -2.63 1.61
CA ASN A 197 -18.17 -2.00 1.85
C ASN A 197 -18.87 -1.60 0.54
N TYR A 198 -18.12 -1.09 -0.45
CA TYR A 198 -18.67 -0.75 -1.75
C TYR A 198 -19.31 -1.96 -2.45
N ILE A 199 -18.68 -3.13 -2.38
CA ILE A 199 -19.24 -4.39 -2.92
C ILE A 199 -20.23 -5.07 -1.95
N LYS A 200 -20.66 -4.36 -0.90
CA LYS A 200 -21.65 -4.81 0.08
C LYS A 200 -21.24 -6.11 0.81
N ALA A 201 -19.92 -6.32 1.04
CA ALA A 201 -19.47 -7.40 1.89
C ALA A 201 -19.98 -7.19 3.33
N ARG A 202 -20.50 -8.23 3.94
CA ARG A 202 -21.03 -8.18 5.31
C ARG A 202 -19.89 -8.08 6.32
N GLN A 203 -19.86 -7.05 7.13
CA GLN A 203 -18.93 -6.95 8.24
C GLN A 203 -19.43 -7.79 9.41
N LEU A 204 -18.55 -8.64 9.95
CA LEU A 204 -18.78 -9.48 11.12
C LEU A 204 -17.97 -8.95 12.30
N SER A 205 -18.49 -9.10 13.51
CA SER A 205 -17.65 -8.97 14.71
C SER A 205 -16.57 -10.06 14.73
N GLU A 206 -15.49 -9.86 15.47
CA GLU A 206 -14.43 -10.84 15.61
C GLU A 206 -14.95 -12.19 16.13
N ASN A 207 -15.83 -12.14 17.14
CA ASN A 207 -16.44 -13.34 17.73
C ASN A 207 -17.33 -14.07 16.73
N GLU A 208 -18.19 -13.34 16.00
CA GLU A 208 -19.03 -13.91 14.96
C GLU A 208 -18.19 -14.53 13.83
N PHE A 209 -17.11 -13.85 13.42
CA PHE A 209 -16.20 -14.36 12.41
C PHE A 209 -15.53 -15.68 12.83
N LEU A 210 -15.07 -15.77 14.07
CA LEU A 210 -14.39 -16.97 14.58
C LEU A 210 -15.36 -18.13 14.83
N SER A 211 -16.57 -17.85 15.29
CA SER A 211 -17.58 -18.89 15.61
C SER A 211 -18.36 -19.38 14.38
N THR A 212 -18.47 -18.58 13.32
CA THR A 212 -19.19 -18.96 12.10
C THR A 212 -18.27 -19.78 11.18
N GLU A 213 -18.63 -21.02 10.93
CA GLU A 213 -17.85 -21.89 10.04
C GLU A 213 -18.02 -21.47 8.57
N ASN A 214 -19.26 -21.32 8.13
CA ASN A 214 -19.59 -20.96 6.75
C ASN A 214 -20.48 -19.71 6.69
N VAL A 215 -20.27 -18.88 5.69
CA VAL A 215 -21.08 -17.68 5.41
C VAL A 215 -21.90 -17.87 4.14
N ASN A 216 -23.01 -17.15 4.00
CA ASN A 216 -23.90 -17.22 2.83
C ASN A 216 -23.57 -16.16 1.77
N SER A 217 -22.70 -15.21 2.09
CA SER A 217 -22.22 -14.15 1.20
C SER A 217 -20.81 -13.78 1.56
N ILE A 218 -20.15 -12.99 0.70
CA ILE A 218 -18.85 -12.39 1.02
C ILE A 218 -18.94 -11.63 2.35
N SER A 219 -18.10 -12.00 3.29
CA SER A 219 -18.08 -11.41 4.63
C SER A 219 -16.66 -11.11 5.08
N TYR A 220 -16.49 -10.09 5.91
CA TYR A 220 -15.17 -9.73 6.40
C TYR A 220 -15.17 -9.32 7.86
N THR A 221 -14.03 -9.39 8.49
CA THR A 221 -13.75 -8.77 9.79
C THR A 221 -12.41 -8.06 9.77
N VAL A 222 -12.24 -7.15 10.73
CA VAL A 222 -10.98 -6.44 10.97
C VAL A 222 -10.46 -6.85 12.35
N ALA A 223 -9.32 -7.53 12.37
CA ALA A 223 -8.66 -7.90 13.62
C ALA A 223 -7.52 -6.93 13.93
N LYS A 224 -7.58 -6.30 15.10
CA LYS A 224 -6.53 -5.42 15.62
C LYS A 224 -5.40 -6.24 16.25
N ALA A 225 -4.27 -5.59 16.53
CA ALA A 225 -3.12 -6.24 17.16
C ALA A 225 -3.48 -6.98 18.45
N GLU A 226 -4.33 -6.39 19.30
CA GLU A 226 -4.82 -6.98 20.55
C GLU A 226 -5.50 -8.35 20.40
N SER A 227 -6.05 -8.60 19.20
CA SER A 227 -6.72 -9.87 18.88
C SER A 227 -5.80 -10.86 18.16
N LEU A 228 -4.64 -10.41 17.69
CA LEU A 228 -3.72 -11.19 16.87
C LEU A 228 -2.50 -11.68 17.65
N VAL A 229 -2.20 -11.04 18.79
CA VAL A 229 -1.06 -11.39 19.65
C VAL A 229 -1.47 -11.49 21.11
N LYS A 230 -0.66 -12.20 21.89
CA LYS A 230 -0.78 -12.28 23.35
C LYS A 230 0.55 -11.95 24.01
N LYS A 231 0.49 -11.32 25.17
CA LYS A 231 1.66 -11.03 25.98
C LYS A 231 2.24 -12.33 26.56
N ASN A 232 3.56 -12.46 26.55
CA ASN A 232 4.26 -13.68 26.94
C ASN A 232 4.01 -14.09 28.42
N ASN A 233 3.73 -13.09 29.27
CA ASN A 233 3.42 -13.32 30.68
C ASN A 233 1.91 -13.48 30.97
N ASN A 234 1.07 -13.62 29.95
CA ASN A 234 -0.39 -13.72 30.01
C ASN A 234 -1.11 -12.48 30.61
N GLU A 235 -0.43 -11.36 30.73
CA GLU A 235 -1.09 -10.09 31.06
C GLU A 235 -1.94 -9.58 29.90
N THR A 236 -2.80 -8.62 30.17
CA THR A 236 -3.60 -7.94 29.15
C THR A 236 -2.73 -7.23 28.13
N PHE A 237 -3.21 -7.16 26.90
CA PHE A 237 -2.53 -6.41 25.83
C PHE A 237 -2.43 -4.93 26.18
N ASP A 238 -1.26 -4.38 25.96
CA ASP A 238 -0.98 -2.95 26.06
C ASP A 238 -0.42 -2.43 24.74
N SER A 239 -1.10 -1.47 24.14
CA SER A 239 -0.75 -0.97 22.80
C SER A 239 0.57 -0.20 22.78
N LEU A 240 0.91 0.51 23.86
CA LEU A 240 2.15 1.26 23.97
C LEU A 240 3.34 0.30 24.20
N ASP A 241 3.16 -0.68 25.07
CA ASP A 241 4.15 -1.73 25.28
C ASP A 241 4.37 -2.55 24.01
N PHE A 242 3.30 -2.96 23.32
CA PHE A 242 3.44 -3.67 22.05
C PHE A 242 4.18 -2.85 20.98
N LYS A 243 3.94 -1.55 20.90
CA LYS A 243 4.65 -0.65 19.98
C LYS A 243 6.15 -0.56 20.32
N ASN A 244 6.52 -0.47 21.59
CA ASN A 244 7.89 -0.27 22.03
C ASN A 244 8.66 -1.59 22.22
N ASN A 245 7.99 -2.63 22.67
CA ASN A 245 8.55 -3.92 23.07
C ASN A 245 7.80 -5.09 22.44
N PRO A 246 7.62 -5.14 21.09
CA PRO A 246 6.80 -6.18 20.45
C PRO A 246 7.33 -7.62 20.69
N GLN A 247 8.60 -7.79 21.04
CA GLN A 247 9.21 -9.08 21.41
C GLN A 247 8.63 -9.67 22.72
N ASN A 248 7.92 -8.88 23.51
CA ASN A 248 7.23 -9.35 24.73
C ASN A 248 5.91 -10.09 24.41
N TYR A 249 5.59 -10.24 23.13
CA TYR A 249 4.34 -10.83 22.65
C TYR A 249 4.63 -12.02 21.73
N HIS A 250 3.69 -12.94 21.66
CA HIS A 250 3.68 -14.04 20.70
C HIS A 250 2.39 -14.01 19.86
N SER A 251 2.43 -14.70 18.73
CA SER A 251 1.30 -14.78 17.80
C SER A 251 0.15 -15.64 18.37
N ASP A 252 -1.09 -15.13 18.33
CA ASP A 252 -2.34 -15.88 18.53
C ASP A 252 -3.12 -16.03 17.21
N PHE A 253 -2.40 -16.01 16.10
CA PHE A 253 -2.98 -15.97 14.75
C PHE A 253 -3.57 -17.31 14.28
N GLY A 254 -3.16 -18.42 14.87
CA GLY A 254 -3.57 -19.77 14.42
C GLY A 254 -5.08 -19.99 14.34
N ARG A 255 -5.87 -19.45 15.28
CA ARG A 255 -7.34 -19.52 15.26
C ARG A 255 -7.94 -18.73 14.09
N TRP A 256 -7.33 -17.60 13.73
CA TRP A 256 -7.72 -16.79 12.58
C TRP A 256 -7.42 -17.49 11.27
N ALA A 257 -6.24 -18.09 11.14
CA ALA A 257 -5.81 -18.82 9.96
C ALA A 257 -6.74 -19.98 9.60
N LYS A 258 -7.31 -20.65 10.62
CA LYS A 258 -8.28 -21.76 10.46
C LYS A 258 -9.68 -21.27 10.11
N SER A 259 -10.00 -20.00 10.34
CA SER A 259 -11.33 -19.43 10.11
C SER A 259 -11.41 -18.54 8.86
N THR A 260 -10.30 -18.30 8.16
CA THR A 260 -10.16 -17.33 7.09
C THR A 260 -9.99 -17.96 5.73
N ASP A 261 -10.77 -17.57 4.72
CA ASP A 261 -10.56 -18.00 3.32
C ASP A 261 -9.57 -17.09 2.59
N ILE A 262 -9.67 -15.78 2.83
CA ILE A 262 -8.81 -14.74 2.20
C ILE A 262 -8.24 -13.87 3.31
N LEU A 263 -6.92 -13.75 3.36
CA LEU A 263 -6.20 -12.88 4.29
C LEU A 263 -5.70 -11.63 3.57
N ILE A 264 -5.99 -10.45 4.14
CA ILE A 264 -5.46 -9.16 3.71
C ILE A 264 -4.62 -8.60 4.84
N CYS A 265 -3.29 -8.58 4.65
CA CYS A 265 -2.35 -8.07 5.64
C CYS A 265 -2.22 -6.56 5.49
N ALA A 266 -2.83 -5.82 6.41
CA ALA A 266 -2.86 -4.35 6.44
C ALA A 266 -2.28 -3.77 7.74
N HIS A 267 -1.61 -4.58 8.55
CA HIS A 267 -0.99 -4.20 9.81
C HIS A 267 0.41 -3.64 9.60
N PHE A 268 0.91 -2.90 10.58
CA PHE A 268 2.32 -2.54 10.67
C PHE A 268 3.09 -3.67 11.34
N TRP A 269 4.28 -3.99 10.83
CA TRP A 269 5.13 -5.04 11.37
C TRP A 269 6.60 -4.57 11.46
N THR A 270 7.35 -5.12 12.39
CA THR A 270 8.79 -4.94 12.53
C THR A 270 9.44 -6.29 12.79
N ALA A 271 10.73 -6.42 12.52
CA ALA A 271 11.47 -7.67 12.74
C ALA A 271 11.50 -8.17 14.20
N LYS A 272 11.10 -7.33 15.16
CA LYS A 272 10.96 -7.69 16.57
C LYS A 272 9.55 -8.19 16.93
N ALA A 273 8.57 -7.97 16.05
CA ALA A 273 7.19 -8.35 16.29
C ALA A 273 6.96 -9.84 15.94
N PRO A 274 5.94 -10.48 16.54
CA PRO A 274 5.61 -11.86 16.23
C PRO A 274 5.32 -12.08 14.74
N VAL A 275 5.74 -13.22 14.22
CA VAL A 275 5.34 -13.72 12.91
C VAL A 275 3.93 -14.31 13.02
N TYR A 276 3.03 -13.94 12.10
CA TYR A 276 1.65 -14.43 12.11
C TYR A 276 1.48 -15.78 11.41
N LEU A 277 2.16 -15.97 10.29
CA LEU A 277 2.19 -17.24 9.55
C LEU A 277 3.62 -17.63 9.22
N THR A 278 4.13 -18.60 9.93
CA THR A 278 5.45 -19.21 9.66
C THR A 278 5.40 -20.15 8.47
N SER A 279 6.56 -20.59 8.00
CA SER A 279 6.64 -21.63 6.95
C SER A 279 6.04 -22.96 7.38
N GLU A 280 6.02 -23.24 8.67
CA GLU A 280 5.42 -24.44 9.26
C GLU A 280 3.90 -24.32 9.30
N ASP A 281 3.37 -23.18 9.77
CA ASP A 281 1.93 -22.91 9.76
C ASP A 281 1.33 -23.02 8.35
N LEU A 282 2.07 -22.56 7.33
CA LEU A 282 1.64 -22.66 5.93
C LEU A 282 1.55 -24.11 5.42
N GLN A 283 2.12 -25.08 6.11
CA GLN A 283 2.03 -26.51 5.79
C GLN A 283 0.93 -27.23 6.60
N ASP A 284 0.29 -26.58 7.57
CA ASP A 284 -0.79 -27.18 8.36
C ASP A 284 -1.96 -27.53 7.44
N ALA A 285 -2.35 -28.81 7.45
CA ALA A 285 -3.49 -29.31 6.68
C ALA A 285 -4.83 -28.68 7.10
N LYS A 286 -4.90 -28.09 8.29
CA LYS A 286 -6.09 -27.38 8.82
C LYS A 286 -6.13 -25.91 8.41
N LEU A 287 -5.11 -25.42 7.72
CA LEU A 287 -5.09 -24.04 7.21
C LEU A 287 -6.21 -23.86 6.18
N ARG A 288 -7.12 -22.93 6.48
CA ARG A 288 -8.25 -22.63 5.60
C ARG A 288 -7.89 -21.58 4.54
N ILE A 289 -6.87 -20.76 4.77
CA ILE A 289 -6.48 -19.65 3.89
C ILE A 289 -6.16 -20.17 2.48
N ARG A 290 -6.87 -19.64 1.49
CA ARG A 290 -6.69 -19.94 0.06
C ARG A 290 -6.00 -18.84 -0.71
N MET A 291 -6.06 -17.59 -0.21
CA MET A 291 -5.43 -16.42 -0.82
C MET A 291 -4.90 -15.51 0.26
N ILE A 292 -3.71 -14.98 0.04
CA ILE A 292 -3.10 -13.96 0.88
C ILE A 292 -2.79 -12.74 0.01
N GLY A 293 -3.34 -11.59 0.40
CA GLY A 293 -2.96 -10.28 -0.10
C GLY A 293 -2.08 -9.59 0.93
N ASP A 294 -0.78 -9.73 0.80
CA ASP A 294 0.14 -9.10 1.73
C ASP A 294 0.47 -7.67 1.28
N VAL A 295 -0.28 -6.70 1.84
CA VAL A 295 -0.10 -5.28 1.55
C VAL A 295 1.06 -4.69 2.36
N THR A 296 1.53 -5.37 3.41
CA THR A 296 2.74 -4.98 4.14
C THR A 296 3.97 -5.08 3.24
N CYS A 297 4.01 -6.08 2.35
CA CYS A 297 5.08 -6.46 1.43
C CYS A 297 6.47 -6.65 2.11
N ASP A 298 6.49 -6.98 3.39
CA ASP A 298 7.70 -7.30 4.14
C ASP A 298 8.17 -8.72 3.77
N ILE A 299 9.28 -8.81 3.03
CA ILE A 299 9.84 -10.10 2.58
C ILE A 299 10.25 -10.93 3.81
N MET A 300 9.72 -12.18 3.90
CA MET A 300 9.89 -13.04 5.06
C MET A 300 9.56 -12.34 6.39
N GLY A 301 8.59 -11.42 6.34
CA GLY A 301 8.13 -10.62 7.47
C GLY A 301 7.10 -11.36 8.33
N SER A 302 5.98 -10.69 8.62
CA SER A 302 4.88 -11.28 9.40
C SER A 302 4.26 -12.52 8.74
N ILE A 303 4.43 -12.67 7.42
CA ILE A 303 3.92 -13.76 6.59
C ILE A 303 5.07 -14.38 5.80
N HIS A 304 5.50 -15.57 6.15
CA HIS A 304 6.66 -16.22 5.52
C HIS A 304 6.44 -16.63 4.05
N SER A 305 5.21 -16.63 3.54
CA SER A 305 4.97 -16.85 2.11
C SER A 305 5.29 -15.62 1.24
N THR A 306 5.55 -14.47 1.83
CA THR A 306 5.96 -13.26 1.08
C THR A 306 7.45 -13.32 0.77
N LEU A 307 7.80 -13.98 -0.34
CA LEU A 307 9.18 -14.21 -0.76
C LEU A 307 9.75 -13.08 -1.60
N ARG A 308 8.90 -12.21 -2.12
CA ARG A 308 9.27 -11.03 -2.93
C ARG A 308 8.15 -10.03 -2.96
N SER A 309 8.47 -8.76 -3.14
CA SER A 309 7.52 -7.72 -3.52
C SER A 309 7.28 -7.76 -5.03
N SER A 310 6.09 -7.36 -5.47
CA SER A 310 5.77 -7.23 -6.90
C SER A 310 5.55 -5.76 -7.26
N LEU A 311 6.03 -5.36 -8.44
CA LEU A 311 5.67 -4.09 -9.04
C LEU A 311 4.33 -4.25 -9.77
N THR A 312 3.43 -3.28 -9.61
CA THR A 312 2.10 -3.29 -10.23
C THR A 312 2.15 -3.44 -11.75
N LEU A 313 3.21 -2.97 -12.39
CA LEU A 313 3.39 -3.03 -13.84
C LEU A 313 3.83 -4.41 -14.37
N ILE A 314 4.48 -5.24 -13.55
CA ILE A 314 5.17 -6.42 -14.06
C ILE A 314 4.47 -7.74 -13.73
N HIS A 315 4.06 -7.98 -12.50
CA HIS A 315 3.33 -9.21 -12.13
C HIS A 315 2.63 -9.08 -10.77
N THR A 316 1.39 -9.53 -10.71
CA THR A 316 0.79 -9.93 -9.43
C THR A 316 1.49 -11.20 -8.98
N THR A 317 2.27 -11.13 -7.90
CA THR A 317 2.81 -12.35 -7.30
C THR A 317 1.67 -13.06 -6.57
N ILE A 318 1.10 -14.06 -7.22
CA ILE A 318 0.15 -14.97 -6.60
C ILE A 318 1.01 -16.04 -5.94
N ILE A 319 1.14 -15.99 -4.62
CA ILE A 319 1.75 -17.09 -3.89
C ILE A 319 0.71 -18.20 -3.82
N ILE A 320 0.80 -19.13 -4.75
CA ILE A 320 -0.01 -20.34 -4.75
C ILE A 320 0.68 -21.31 -3.81
N GLN A 321 0.11 -21.50 -2.64
CA GLN A 321 0.48 -22.61 -1.78
C GLN A 321 0.01 -23.89 -2.47
N LEU A 322 0.93 -24.60 -3.09
CA LEU A 322 0.69 -25.94 -3.57
C LEU A 322 0.57 -26.85 -2.34
N GLN A 323 -0.64 -27.16 -1.91
CA GLN A 323 -0.84 -28.37 -1.13
C GLN A 323 -0.28 -29.52 -1.99
N LYS A 324 0.80 -30.14 -1.53
CA LYS A 324 1.28 -31.42 -2.09
C LYS A 324 0.13 -32.42 -1.95
N LYS A 325 -0.72 -32.54 -2.98
CA LYS A 325 -1.46 -33.78 -3.18
C LYS A 325 -0.39 -34.87 -3.28
N LYS A 326 -0.37 -35.77 -2.29
CA LYS A 326 0.26 -37.06 -2.45
C LYS A 326 -0.42 -37.72 -3.65
N SER A 327 0.10 -37.52 -4.85
CA SER A 327 -0.23 -38.37 -5.98
C SER A 327 0.51 -39.69 -5.77
N ARG A 328 -0.16 -40.66 -5.16
CA ARG A 328 0.08 -42.05 -5.51
C ARG A 328 -0.42 -42.20 -6.94
N HIS A 329 0.46 -42.15 -7.89
CA HIS A 329 0.32 -42.83 -9.17
C HIS A 329 1.65 -43.53 -9.40
N SER A 330 1.56 -44.84 -9.10
CA SER A 330 2.44 -45.86 -9.62
C SER A 330 2.48 -45.73 -11.14
N LEU A 331 3.68 -45.66 -11.67
CA LEU A 331 4.01 -45.93 -13.06
C LEU A 331 3.59 -47.39 -13.39
N VAL A 332 2.83 -47.57 -14.42
CA VAL A 332 2.95 -48.70 -15.37
C VAL A 332 3.22 -48.11 -16.71
#